data_46f7b795f99235a1a8ee688addbbe7e4
#
_entry.id   46f7b795f99235a1a8ee688addbbe7e4
#
_cell.length_a   1.000
_cell.length_b   1.000
_cell.length_c   1.000
_cell.angle_alpha   90.00
_cell.angle_beta   90.00
_cell.angle_gamma   90.00
#
_symmetry.space_group_name_H-M   'P 1'
#
loop_
_entity.id
_entity.type
_entity.pdbx_description
1 polymer ?
#
loop_
_entity_poly.entity_id
_entity_poly.type
_entity_poly.pdbx_seq_one_letter_code
_entity_poly.pdbx_strand_id
1 'polypeptide(L)'
;YYMLCFDRELILQGQVWRLITYPLCYADGIGIGSALMMICYYSMGRGIENIWGTLRFNLYYFTGVVLMDVYCMIFGGFADVYYLNMSLFLAYATLYPNAEFLLFFIIPVKAWILAVIDLVTVFLGLFKPFPYNLFGLIALANYFLFFGKGFVNVFPVSWRINASRLFRRSTHPGKKGKTIPFASAGSYQATHTPVRKPYTHKCTI
;
A
#
# COMPACT_ATOMS: atom_id res chain seq x y z
N TYR A 1 23.70 11.25 16.69
CA TYR A 1 22.45 11.68 16.06
C TYR A 1 22.73 12.33 14.71
N TYR A 2 23.42 13.48 14.67
CA TYR A 2 23.70 14.24 13.44
C TYR A 2 24.45 13.48 12.35
N MET A 3 25.23 12.44 12.68
CA MET A 3 25.96 11.63 11.69
C MET A 3 25.07 10.68 10.88
N LEU A 4 23.86 10.37 11.35
CA LEU A 4 22.96 9.41 10.76
C LEU A 4 21.79 10.06 9.99
N CYS A 5 21.47 11.32 10.30
CA CYS A 5 20.37 12.05 9.67
C CYS A 5 20.70 12.37 8.21
N PHE A 6 19.64 12.46 7.40
CA PHE A 6 19.74 12.88 6.01
C PHE A 6 20.27 14.31 5.93
N ASP A 7 21.30 14.50 5.13
CA ASP A 7 21.87 15.80 4.81
C ASP A 7 22.41 15.77 3.38
N ARG A 8 21.76 16.52 2.49
CA ARG A 8 22.08 16.52 1.07
C ARG A 8 23.54 16.94 0.81
N GLU A 9 24.02 17.98 1.48
CA GLU A 9 25.36 18.51 1.23
C GLU A 9 26.43 17.52 1.63
N LEU A 10 26.27 16.88 2.78
CA LEU A 10 27.20 15.88 3.29
C LEU A 10 27.15 14.58 2.47
N ILE A 11 25.99 14.20 1.93
CA ILE A 11 25.87 13.07 1.01
C ILE A 11 26.66 13.33 -0.27
N LEU A 12 26.55 14.53 -0.85
CA LEU A 12 27.31 14.93 -2.03
C LEU A 12 28.83 15.00 -1.76
N GLN A 13 29.25 15.20 -0.53
CA GLN A 13 30.67 15.13 -0.09
C GLN A 13 31.15 13.69 0.14
N GLY A 14 30.31 12.68 -0.11
CA GLY A 14 30.68 11.25 -0.02
C GLY A 14 30.12 10.50 1.19
N GLN A 15 29.31 11.13 2.05
CA GLN A 15 28.69 10.46 3.20
C GLN A 15 27.40 9.71 2.79
N VAL A 16 27.51 8.78 1.84
CA VAL A 16 26.39 8.05 1.24
C VAL A 16 25.63 7.13 2.20
N TRP A 17 26.22 6.74 3.33
CA TRP A 17 25.53 5.94 4.34
C TRP A 17 24.30 6.62 4.92
N ARG A 18 24.21 7.96 4.87
CA ARG A 18 23.08 8.74 5.34
C ARG A 18 21.77 8.43 4.61
N LEU A 19 21.85 7.97 3.36
CA LEU A 19 20.67 7.50 2.58
C LEU A 19 20.00 6.28 3.23
N ILE A 20 20.78 5.43 3.91
CA ILE A 20 20.24 4.20 4.51
C ILE A 20 20.00 4.37 6.01
N THR A 21 20.72 5.28 6.66
CA THR A 21 20.69 5.41 8.13
C THR A 21 19.66 6.42 8.64
N TYR A 22 19.16 7.35 7.81
CA TYR A 22 18.20 8.34 8.28
C TYR A 22 16.90 7.75 8.86
N PRO A 23 16.39 6.58 8.43
CA PRO A 23 15.23 5.99 9.07
C PRO A 23 15.42 5.63 10.55
N LEU A 24 16.65 5.61 11.03
CA LEU A 24 17.00 5.41 12.45
C LEU A 24 17.11 6.74 13.22
N CYS A 25 17.02 7.88 12.52
CA CYS A 25 17.06 9.21 13.11
C CYS A 25 15.67 9.69 13.49
N TYR A 26 15.43 9.85 14.79
CA TYR A 26 14.22 10.51 15.30
C TYR A 26 14.56 11.96 15.69
N ALA A 27 13.71 12.91 15.30
CA ALA A 27 13.94 14.33 15.53
C ALA A 27 14.10 14.69 17.03
N ASP A 28 13.40 13.97 17.90
CA ASP A 28 13.43 14.17 19.35
C ASP A 28 14.65 13.55 20.05
N GLY A 29 15.62 13.01 19.30
CA GLY A 29 16.79 12.33 19.84
C GLY A 29 16.49 10.96 20.46
N ILE A 30 17.45 10.43 21.23
CA ILE A 30 17.31 9.14 21.92
C ILE A 30 16.66 9.39 23.29
N GLY A 31 15.38 9.07 23.40
CA GLY A 31 14.61 9.19 24.62
C GLY A 31 13.63 8.03 24.81
N ILE A 32 12.92 7.99 25.94
CA ILE A 32 11.92 6.96 26.21
C ILE A 32 10.81 6.99 25.14
N GLY A 33 10.41 8.19 24.68
CA GLY A 33 9.39 8.37 23.65
C GLY A 33 9.81 7.78 22.30
N SER A 34 11.03 8.04 21.86
CA SER A 34 11.57 7.50 20.61
C SER A 34 11.74 5.97 20.67
N ALA A 35 12.19 5.43 21.81
CA ALA A 35 12.28 3.99 22.04
C ALA A 35 10.91 3.32 21.97
N LEU A 36 9.90 3.92 22.59
CA LEU A 36 8.52 3.43 22.55
C LEU A 36 7.96 3.44 21.13
N MET A 37 8.14 4.54 20.37
CA MET A 37 7.75 4.64 18.98
C MET A 37 8.44 3.58 18.12
N MET A 38 9.73 3.33 18.34
CA MET A 38 10.49 2.29 17.63
C MET A 38 9.88 0.90 17.87
N ILE A 39 9.51 0.58 19.13
CA ILE A 39 8.85 -0.68 19.47
C ILE A 39 7.47 -0.79 18.77
N CYS A 40 6.68 0.29 18.76
CA CYS A 40 5.38 0.33 18.09
C CYS A 40 5.54 0.07 16.58
N TYR A 41 6.44 0.78 15.91
CA TYR A 41 6.65 0.58 14.47
C TYR A 41 7.27 -0.77 14.13
N TYR A 42 8.14 -1.31 14.98
CA TYR A 42 8.62 -2.68 14.85
C TYR A 42 7.48 -3.70 14.93
N SER A 43 6.58 -3.55 15.90
CA SER A 43 5.41 -4.42 16.06
C SER A 43 4.47 -4.34 14.84
N MET A 44 4.22 -3.13 14.32
CA MET A 44 3.43 -2.92 13.11
C MET A 44 4.10 -3.56 11.88
N GLY A 45 5.41 -3.37 11.71
CA GLY A 45 6.19 -3.98 10.64
C GLY A 45 6.09 -5.49 10.65
N ARG A 46 6.24 -6.12 11.82
CA ARG A 46 6.04 -7.57 12.00
C ARG A 46 4.62 -8.01 11.65
N GLY A 47 3.60 -7.21 11.99
CA GLY A 47 2.21 -7.48 11.62
C GLY A 47 2.01 -7.49 10.10
N ILE A 48 2.55 -6.51 9.38
CA ILE A 48 2.49 -6.44 7.92
C ILE A 48 3.28 -7.60 7.28
N GLU A 49 4.50 -7.86 7.79
CA GLU A 49 5.37 -8.94 7.32
C GLU A 49 4.68 -10.31 7.41
N ASN A 50 3.94 -10.57 8.48
CA ASN A 50 3.19 -11.82 8.66
C ASN A 50 2.12 -12.05 7.58
N ILE A 51 1.51 -10.97 7.03
CA ILE A 51 0.50 -11.08 5.96
C ILE A 51 1.17 -11.11 4.58
N TRP A 52 2.15 -10.26 4.35
CA TRP A 52 2.74 -10.05 3.01
C TRP A 52 3.94 -10.93 2.73
N GLY A 53 4.58 -11.45 3.78
CA GLY A 53 5.88 -12.12 3.72
C GLY A 53 7.05 -11.11 3.74
N THR A 54 8.21 -11.58 4.17
CA THR A 54 9.42 -10.79 4.40
C THR A 54 9.87 -10.02 3.16
N LEU A 55 9.85 -10.66 1.98
CA LEU A 55 10.35 -10.04 0.76
C LEU A 55 9.50 -8.83 0.35
N ARG A 56 8.17 -8.97 0.40
CA ARG A 56 7.25 -7.91 -0.01
C ARG A 56 7.26 -6.73 0.97
N PHE A 57 7.37 -7.03 2.26
CA PHE A 57 7.51 -6.02 3.29
C PHE A 57 8.81 -5.22 3.14
N ASN A 58 9.94 -5.91 2.96
CA ASN A 58 11.23 -5.24 2.75
C ASN A 58 11.23 -4.38 1.48
N LEU A 59 10.62 -4.87 0.40
CA LEU A 59 10.48 -4.09 -0.84
C LEU A 59 9.66 -2.83 -0.61
N TYR A 60 8.55 -2.92 0.13
CA TYR A 60 7.71 -1.78 0.49
C TYR A 60 8.49 -0.72 1.26
N TYR A 61 9.20 -1.15 2.31
CA TYR A 61 9.95 -0.25 3.17
C TYR A 61 11.11 0.41 2.40
N PHE A 62 11.87 -0.37 1.65
CA PHE A 62 12.99 0.13 0.86
C PHE A 62 12.54 1.07 -0.26
N THR A 63 11.43 0.80 -0.92
CA THR A 63 10.85 1.71 -1.93
C THR A 63 10.48 3.04 -1.30
N GLY A 64 9.90 3.04 -0.11
CA GLY A 64 9.60 4.28 0.63
C GLY A 64 10.85 5.10 0.95
N VAL A 65 11.92 4.46 1.40
CA VAL A 65 13.22 5.10 1.64
C VAL A 65 13.76 5.73 0.35
N VAL A 66 13.83 4.97 -0.74
CA VAL A 66 14.35 5.44 -2.03
C VAL A 66 13.53 6.59 -2.60
N LEU A 67 12.20 6.53 -2.53
CA LEU A 67 11.33 7.62 -3.00
C LEU A 67 11.59 8.91 -2.24
N MET A 68 11.76 8.83 -0.91
CA MET A 68 12.05 9.99 -0.08
C MET A 68 13.44 10.54 -0.38
N ASP A 69 14.45 9.67 -0.52
CA ASP A 69 15.83 10.05 -0.85
C ASP A 69 15.91 10.76 -2.19
N VAL A 70 15.31 10.19 -3.24
CA VAL A 70 15.29 10.79 -4.58
C VAL A 70 14.64 12.17 -4.53
N TYR A 71 13.53 12.29 -3.82
CA TYR A 71 12.86 13.58 -3.69
C TYR A 71 13.73 14.62 -2.98
N CYS A 72 14.31 14.27 -1.82
CA CYS A 72 15.17 15.19 -1.05
C CYS A 72 16.46 15.55 -1.78
N MET A 73 17.01 14.62 -2.57
CA MET A 73 18.19 14.89 -3.39
C MET A 73 17.89 15.87 -4.54
N ILE A 74 16.70 15.84 -5.14
CA ILE A 74 16.32 16.73 -6.25
C ILE A 74 15.90 18.09 -5.73
N PHE A 75 14.95 18.13 -4.79
CA PHE A 75 14.28 19.37 -4.37
C PHE A 75 14.86 19.97 -3.08
N GLY A 76 15.72 19.26 -2.39
CA GLY A 76 16.24 19.65 -1.09
C GLY A 76 15.28 19.31 0.05
N GLY A 77 15.64 19.72 1.27
CA GLY A 77 14.91 19.40 2.49
C GLY A 77 15.58 18.28 3.27
N PHE A 78 15.00 17.94 4.39
CA PHE A 78 15.48 16.87 5.27
C PHE A 78 14.52 15.70 5.18
N ALA A 79 15.01 14.51 4.77
CA ALA A 79 14.22 13.29 4.84
C ALA A 79 13.95 12.97 6.32
N ASP A 80 12.67 12.89 6.67
CA ASP A 80 12.23 12.60 8.02
C ASP A 80 11.59 11.20 8.05
N VAL A 81 12.00 10.42 9.04
CA VAL A 81 11.44 9.09 9.33
C VAL A 81 9.93 9.16 9.60
N TYR A 82 9.42 10.30 10.04
CA TYR A 82 7.99 10.50 10.29
C TYR A 82 7.11 10.13 9.08
N TYR A 83 7.44 10.63 7.90
CA TYR A 83 6.65 10.34 6.68
C TYR A 83 6.75 8.88 6.24
N LEU A 84 7.91 8.25 6.44
CA LEU A 84 8.09 6.84 6.17
C LEU A 84 7.23 5.99 7.12
N ASN A 85 7.26 6.31 8.40
CA ASN A 85 6.47 5.63 9.43
C ASN A 85 4.97 5.87 9.25
N MET A 86 4.56 7.05 8.80
CA MET A 86 3.18 7.35 8.44
C MET A 86 2.67 6.44 7.30
N SER A 87 3.47 6.25 6.25
CA SER A 87 3.15 5.29 5.18
C SER A 87 2.99 3.88 5.73
N LEU A 88 3.91 3.44 6.60
CA LEU A 88 3.87 2.13 7.25
C LEU A 88 2.61 1.96 8.13
N PHE A 89 2.27 3.00 8.89
CA PHE A 89 1.08 3.00 9.73
C PHE A 89 -0.21 2.89 8.91
N LEU A 90 -0.30 3.63 7.79
CA LEU A 90 -1.43 3.57 6.89
C LEU A 90 -1.60 2.17 6.28
N ALA A 91 -0.47 1.52 5.90
CA ALA A 91 -0.45 0.13 5.46
C ALA A 91 -0.97 -0.82 6.53
N TYR A 92 -0.51 -0.66 7.78
CA TYR A 92 -0.95 -1.46 8.92
C TYR A 92 -2.44 -1.28 9.21
N ALA A 93 -2.94 -0.04 9.26
CA ALA A 93 -4.34 0.27 9.52
C ALA A 93 -5.28 -0.29 8.44
N THR A 94 -4.80 -0.39 7.19
CA THR A 94 -5.57 -1.02 6.10
C THR A 94 -5.68 -2.54 6.28
N LEU A 95 -4.62 -3.19 6.76
CA LEU A 95 -4.61 -4.64 7.02
C LEU A 95 -5.32 -5.01 8.32
N TYR A 96 -5.23 -4.16 9.34
CA TYR A 96 -5.77 -4.37 10.68
C TYR A 96 -6.63 -3.18 11.15
N PRO A 97 -7.77 -2.86 10.49
CA PRO A 97 -8.55 -1.66 10.80
C PRO A 97 -9.12 -1.64 12.22
N ASN A 98 -9.36 -2.81 12.80
CA ASN A 98 -9.90 -2.97 14.15
C ASN A 98 -8.83 -3.16 15.24
N ALA A 99 -7.53 -3.11 14.88
CA ALA A 99 -6.48 -3.12 15.88
C ALA A 99 -6.61 -1.91 16.80
N GLU A 100 -6.44 -2.10 18.09
CA GLU A 100 -6.53 -1.05 19.10
C GLU A 100 -5.13 -0.64 19.53
N PHE A 101 -4.86 0.66 19.44
CA PHE A 101 -3.65 1.29 19.97
C PHE A 101 -3.99 2.01 21.26
N LEU A 102 -3.24 1.73 22.31
CA LEU A 102 -3.36 2.43 23.58
C LEU A 102 -2.62 3.78 23.50
N LEU A 103 -3.35 4.84 23.16
CA LEU A 103 -2.82 6.20 23.24
C LEU A 103 -2.52 6.52 24.70
N PHE A 104 -1.28 6.91 24.97
CA PHE A 104 -0.80 7.19 26.34
C PHE A 104 -1.05 6.05 27.34
N PHE A 105 -1.13 4.78 26.87
CA PHE A 105 -1.45 3.59 27.68
C PHE A 105 -2.81 3.60 28.39
N ILE A 106 -3.68 4.55 28.07
CA ILE A 106 -4.96 4.75 28.77
C ILE A 106 -6.14 4.61 27.81
N ILE A 107 -6.07 5.22 26.62
CA ILE A 107 -7.20 5.33 25.70
C ILE A 107 -7.05 4.34 24.53
N PRO A 108 -7.90 3.31 24.43
CA PRO A 108 -7.89 2.42 23.26
C PRO A 108 -8.49 3.12 22.05
N VAL A 109 -7.70 3.39 21.03
CA VAL A 109 -8.12 3.99 19.76
C VAL A 109 -7.91 3.00 18.64
N LYS A 110 -8.92 2.83 17.79
CA LYS A 110 -8.86 1.93 16.64
C LYS A 110 -7.92 2.47 15.57
N ALA A 111 -7.17 1.58 14.92
CA ALA A 111 -6.19 1.93 13.88
C ALA A 111 -6.81 2.76 12.75
N TRP A 112 -8.04 2.49 12.32
CA TRP A 112 -8.68 3.24 11.24
C TRP A 112 -8.92 4.71 11.58
N ILE A 113 -9.21 5.04 12.86
CA ILE A 113 -9.41 6.44 13.32
C ILE A 113 -8.09 7.22 13.18
N LEU A 114 -7.00 6.61 13.64
CA LEU A 114 -5.67 7.20 13.54
C LEU A 114 -5.24 7.36 12.07
N ALA A 115 -5.57 6.39 11.20
CA ALA A 115 -5.29 6.49 9.77
C ALA A 115 -6.03 7.67 9.10
N VAL A 116 -7.26 7.96 9.53
CA VAL A 116 -7.99 9.15 9.07
C VAL A 116 -7.29 10.43 9.53
N ILE A 117 -6.81 10.47 10.77
CA ILE A 117 -6.05 11.62 11.31
C ILE A 117 -4.77 11.82 10.49
N ASP A 118 -4.05 10.74 10.17
CA ASP A 118 -2.86 10.80 9.32
C ASP A 118 -3.17 11.37 7.92
N LEU A 119 -4.26 10.93 7.29
CA LEU A 119 -4.68 11.47 5.98
C LEU A 119 -5.03 12.96 6.07
N VAL A 120 -5.70 13.40 7.14
CA VAL A 120 -5.97 14.83 7.38
C VAL A 120 -4.66 15.59 7.57
N THR A 121 -3.69 15.01 8.29
CA THR A 121 -2.36 15.63 8.49
C THR A 121 -1.61 15.80 7.17
N VAL A 122 -1.68 14.82 6.25
CA VAL A 122 -1.12 14.95 4.90
C VAL A 122 -1.80 16.08 4.14
N PHE A 123 -3.14 16.15 4.20
CA PHE A 123 -3.89 17.19 3.51
C PHE A 123 -3.52 18.58 4.03
N LEU A 124 -3.43 18.76 5.33
CA LEU A 124 -2.95 20.01 5.93
C LEU A 124 -1.49 20.30 5.59
N GLY A 125 -0.68 19.26 5.43
CA GLY A 125 0.72 19.35 5.01
C GLY A 125 0.89 19.98 3.63
N LEU A 126 -0.10 19.90 2.73
CA LEU A 126 -0.05 20.52 1.39
C LEU A 126 0.03 22.04 1.44
N PHE A 127 -0.42 22.65 2.53
CA PHE A 127 -0.34 24.11 2.73
C PHE A 127 1.03 24.57 3.26
N LYS A 128 1.95 23.65 3.55
CA LYS A 128 3.32 23.98 3.95
C LYS A 128 4.10 24.56 2.76
N PRO A 129 5.15 25.39 3.00
CA PRO A 129 6.01 25.87 1.95
C PRO A 129 6.76 24.73 1.25
N PHE A 130 7.03 24.90 -0.03
CA PHE A 130 7.88 23.99 -0.80
C PHE A 130 9.30 23.96 -0.21
N PRO A 131 10.00 22.79 -0.12
CA PRO A 131 9.60 21.47 -0.63
C PRO A 131 8.80 20.59 0.36
N TYR A 132 8.52 21.06 1.57
CA TYR A 132 7.93 20.26 2.65
C TYR A 132 6.46 19.84 2.43
N ASN A 133 5.76 20.55 1.54
CA ASN A 133 4.35 20.28 1.21
C ASN A 133 4.13 18.90 0.52
N LEU A 134 5.14 18.36 -0.17
CA LEU A 134 4.98 17.15 -0.96
C LEU A 134 5.42 15.86 -0.22
N PHE A 135 6.06 15.96 0.95
CA PHE A 135 6.51 14.77 1.69
C PHE A 135 5.38 13.80 2.02
N GLY A 136 4.24 14.31 2.46
CA GLY A 136 3.07 13.48 2.71
C GLY A 136 2.54 12.79 1.46
N LEU A 137 2.59 13.46 0.30
CA LEU A 137 2.19 12.84 -0.98
C LEU A 137 3.13 11.73 -1.41
N ILE A 138 4.43 11.84 -1.12
CA ILE A 138 5.41 10.78 -1.41
C ILE A 138 5.13 9.54 -0.54
N ALA A 139 4.84 9.76 0.75
CA ALA A 139 4.42 8.69 1.65
C ALA A 139 3.15 7.98 1.15
N LEU A 140 2.15 8.75 0.69
CA LEU A 140 0.94 8.21 0.08
C LEU A 140 1.24 7.51 -1.25
N ALA A 141 2.14 8.03 -2.09
CA ALA A 141 2.52 7.38 -3.34
C ALA A 141 3.12 6.00 -3.09
N ASN A 142 4.02 5.87 -2.09
CA ASN A 142 4.54 4.57 -1.66
C ASN A 142 3.42 3.61 -1.23
N TYR A 143 2.48 4.09 -0.41
CA TYR A 143 1.33 3.30 0.01
C TYR A 143 0.50 2.84 -1.20
N PHE A 144 0.15 3.72 -2.14
CA PHE A 144 -0.65 3.38 -3.31
C PHE A 144 0.06 2.46 -4.30
N LEU A 145 1.39 2.50 -4.42
CA LEU A 145 2.16 1.57 -5.25
C LEU A 145 1.90 0.10 -4.84
N PHE A 146 1.80 -0.16 -3.55
CA PHE A 146 1.63 -1.52 -3.03
C PHE A 146 0.17 -1.90 -2.80
N PHE A 147 -0.67 -0.95 -2.39
CA PHE A 147 -2.09 -1.17 -2.12
C PHE A 147 -3.00 -0.81 -3.30
N GLY A 148 -2.52 -0.12 -4.32
CA GLY A 148 -3.35 0.40 -5.41
C GLY A 148 -4.21 -0.65 -6.09
N LYS A 149 -3.69 -1.87 -6.27
CA LYS A 149 -4.47 -3.01 -6.80
C LYS A 149 -5.49 -3.54 -5.79
N GLY A 150 -5.18 -3.47 -4.50
CA GLY A 150 -6.07 -3.85 -3.40
C GLY A 150 -7.14 -2.79 -3.13
N PHE A 151 -6.77 -1.51 -3.20
CA PHE A 151 -7.66 -0.37 -2.99
C PHE A 151 -8.82 -0.34 -4.01
N VAL A 152 -8.54 -0.72 -5.27
CA VAL A 152 -9.58 -0.88 -6.30
C VAL A 152 -10.60 -1.97 -5.92
N ASN A 153 -10.22 -2.95 -5.11
CA ASN A 153 -11.12 -4.01 -4.64
C ASN A 153 -11.96 -3.62 -3.39
N VAL A 154 -11.56 -2.60 -2.65
CA VAL A 154 -12.30 -2.04 -1.50
C VAL A 154 -13.50 -1.22 -1.97
N PHE A 155 -13.43 -0.63 -3.18
CA PHE A 155 -14.57 0.08 -3.75
C PHE A 155 -15.68 -0.88 -4.18
N PRO A 156 -16.97 -0.50 -3.97
CA PRO A 156 -18.11 -1.29 -4.40
C PRO A 156 -18.00 -1.68 -5.87
N VAL A 157 -18.40 -2.90 -6.20
CA VAL A 157 -18.35 -3.47 -7.56
C VAL A 157 -18.96 -2.54 -8.62
N SER A 158 -19.97 -1.74 -8.24
CA SER A 158 -20.61 -0.74 -9.09
C SER A 158 -19.65 0.33 -9.62
N TRP A 159 -18.71 0.78 -8.81
CA TRP A 159 -17.70 1.78 -9.21
C TRP A 159 -16.64 1.17 -10.14
N ARG A 160 -16.24 -0.06 -9.90
CA ARG A 160 -15.31 -0.81 -10.77
C ARG A 160 -15.88 -1.01 -12.17
N ILE A 161 -17.17 -1.35 -12.27
CA ILE A 161 -17.86 -1.56 -13.55
C ILE A 161 -17.97 -0.24 -14.32
N ASN A 162 -18.26 0.87 -13.65
CA ASN A 162 -18.34 2.17 -14.30
C ASN A 162 -16.99 2.69 -14.77
N ALA A 163 -15.92 2.55 -13.96
CA ALA A 163 -14.56 2.91 -14.36
C ALA A 163 -14.07 2.08 -15.55
N SER A 164 -14.30 0.77 -15.55
CA SER A 164 -13.92 -0.11 -16.66
C SER A 164 -14.71 0.17 -17.94
N ARG A 165 -15.99 0.61 -17.83
CA ARG A 165 -16.82 1.03 -18.98
C ARG A 165 -16.33 2.34 -19.59
N LEU A 166 -15.89 3.30 -18.77
CA LEU A 166 -15.32 4.57 -19.24
C LEU A 166 -14.02 4.34 -20.00
N PHE A 167 -13.11 3.51 -19.49
CA PHE A 167 -11.84 3.18 -20.15
C PHE A 167 -12.05 2.31 -21.40
N ARG A 168 -13.03 1.38 -21.39
CA ARG A 168 -13.31 0.51 -22.54
C ARG A 168 -13.97 1.24 -23.72
N ARG A 169 -14.65 2.37 -23.44
CA ARG A 169 -15.32 3.18 -24.48
C ARG A 169 -14.30 3.94 -25.35
N SER A 170 -13.06 4.14 -24.85
CA SER A 170 -12.00 4.85 -25.55
C SER A 170 -11.16 3.98 -26.50
N THR A 171 -11.20 2.65 -26.39
CA THR A 171 -10.28 1.76 -27.14
C THR A 171 -10.91 0.94 -28.26
N HIS A 172 -12.23 0.91 -28.43
CA HIS A 172 -12.85 0.19 -29.55
C HIS A 172 -14.00 0.96 -30.20
N PRO A 173 -13.82 1.55 -31.39
CA PRO A 173 -14.94 1.95 -32.25
C PRO A 173 -15.60 0.68 -32.81
N GLY A 174 -16.78 0.40 -32.31
CA GLY A 174 -17.88 -0.32 -32.94
C GLY A 174 -17.59 -1.57 -33.79
N LYS A 175 -17.43 -2.76 -33.16
CA LYS A 175 -17.93 -3.98 -33.81
C LYS A 175 -19.34 -4.27 -33.27
N LYS A 176 -20.36 -3.99 -34.08
CA LYS A 176 -21.74 -4.43 -33.84
C LYS A 176 -21.74 -5.96 -33.74
N GLY A 177 -21.93 -6.50 -32.54
CA GLY A 177 -22.14 -7.92 -32.33
C GLY A 177 -23.38 -8.38 -33.13
N LYS A 178 -23.19 -9.39 -33.98
CA LYS A 178 -24.31 -10.11 -34.58
C LYS A 178 -25.14 -10.75 -33.46
N THR A 179 -26.31 -10.23 -33.20
CA THR A 179 -27.34 -10.90 -32.38
C THR A 179 -27.84 -12.11 -33.17
N ILE A 180 -27.52 -13.32 -32.70
CA ILE A 180 -28.10 -14.55 -33.23
C ILE A 180 -29.53 -14.63 -32.63
N PRO A 181 -30.58 -14.62 -33.46
CA PRO A 181 -31.94 -14.72 -32.94
C PRO A 181 -32.17 -16.11 -32.34
N PHE A 182 -32.76 -16.15 -31.16
CA PHE A 182 -33.01 -17.35 -30.34
C PHE A 182 -34.01 -18.33 -31.00
N ALA A 183 -34.58 -17.97 -32.11
CA ALA A 183 -35.62 -18.75 -32.83
C ALA A 183 -35.07 -19.88 -33.70
N SER A 184 -33.72 -20.05 -33.86
CA SER A 184 -33.16 -21.11 -34.70
C SER A 184 -32.66 -22.35 -33.92
N ALA A 185 -32.93 -22.45 -32.63
CA ALA A 185 -32.50 -23.56 -31.78
C ALA A 185 -33.51 -24.74 -31.71
N GLY A 186 -34.47 -24.75 -32.60
CA GLY A 186 -35.48 -25.79 -32.65
C GLY A 186 -35.25 -26.82 -33.75
N SER A 187 -34.23 -27.62 -33.68
CA SER A 187 -34.12 -28.96 -34.29
C SER A 187 -32.74 -29.60 -34.05
N TYR A 188 -32.44 -29.84 -32.82
CA TYR A 188 -31.37 -30.86 -32.49
C TYR A 188 -32.10 -32.17 -32.21
N GLN A 189 -32.15 -33.03 -33.21
CA GLN A 189 -32.47 -34.45 -33.01
C GLN A 189 -31.40 -35.04 -32.07
N ALA A 190 -31.88 -35.57 -30.95
CA ALA A 190 -31.01 -36.28 -29.98
C ALA A 190 -30.50 -37.56 -30.64
N THR A 191 -29.29 -37.55 -31.16
CA THR A 191 -28.54 -38.77 -31.44
C THR A 191 -28.10 -39.36 -30.14
N HIS A 192 -28.61 -40.57 -29.82
CA HIS A 192 -28.23 -41.37 -28.69
C HIS A 192 -26.69 -41.62 -28.67
N THR A 193 -25.98 -40.96 -27.78
CA THR A 193 -24.62 -41.35 -27.40
C THR A 193 -24.71 -42.41 -26.31
N PRO A 194 -23.99 -43.55 -26.41
CA PRO A 194 -24.05 -44.58 -25.40
C PRO A 194 -23.47 -44.11 -24.06
N VAL A 195 -24.23 -44.32 -23.02
CA VAL A 195 -23.87 -44.02 -21.62
C VAL A 195 -22.58 -44.76 -21.26
N ARG A 196 -21.49 -44.03 -20.99
CA ARG A 196 -20.27 -44.60 -20.40
C ARG A 196 -20.60 -45.10 -18.97
N LYS A 197 -20.33 -46.38 -18.74
CA LYS A 197 -20.44 -47.03 -17.43
C LYS A 197 -19.55 -46.32 -16.41
N PRO A 198 -20.01 -46.09 -15.15
CA PRO A 198 -19.20 -45.50 -14.11
C PRO A 198 -18.02 -46.40 -13.72
N TYR A 199 -16.83 -45.78 -13.61
CA TYR A 199 -15.62 -46.44 -13.09
C TYR A 199 -15.82 -46.81 -11.62
N THR A 200 -15.79 -48.11 -11.34
CA THR A 200 -15.72 -48.63 -9.97
C THR A 200 -14.26 -48.80 -9.56
N HIS A 201 -13.76 -47.91 -8.69
CA HIS A 201 -12.47 -48.14 -8.03
C HIS A 201 -12.64 -49.27 -7.00
N LYS A 202 -11.96 -50.41 -7.22
CA LYS A 202 -11.72 -51.43 -6.22
C LYS A 202 -10.56 -50.98 -5.33
N CYS A 203 -10.82 -50.69 -4.07
CA CYS A 203 -9.77 -50.61 -3.05
C CYS A 203 -9.32 -52.04 -2.77
N THR A 204 -8.05 -52.35 -2.99
CA THR A 204 -7.38 -53.52 -2.49
C THR A 204 -6.68 -53.16 -1.18
N ILE A 205 -7.01 -53.91 -0.14
CA ILE A 205 -6.41 -53.92 1.20
C ILE A 205 -4.96 -54.39 1.11
#